data_81a0759ada0968682071d1e45252b9b0
#
_entry.id   81a0759ada0968682071d1e45252b9b0
#
_cell.length_a   1.000
_cell.length_b   1.000
_cell.length_c   1.000
_cell.angle_alpha   90.00
_cell.angle_beta   90.00
_cell.angle_gamma   90.00
#
_symmetry.space_group_name_H-M   'P 1'
#
loop_
_entity.id
_entity.type
_entity.pdbx_description
1 polymer ?
#
loop_
_entity_poly.entity_id
_entity_poly.type
_entity_poly.pdbx_seq_one_letter_code
_entity_poly.pdbx_strand_id
1 'polypeptide(L)'
;MAETFTPAVCGGRIHRIVAIVLFSLAAVGAAATLGALLGAAGTALPGRWMLITATILAVLAAVREAGVLRVGVPALRRQVPERWRRERPLVFWSSGYGMILGVGFGTFLPTATFWVACAGALALGKPLVGAMCLGAFGLGRGLMIIGAGSDPIRRLGDTHRLVRPVNTATLAACVALLLPGVALGVVAPPPPPAGLSEPSVSNGVIAYTEQGGGVAHVVIQSAGAGLITYADSHTPSINGSRLAYVDAQGIRVIEWSTGQEVFREPGTVEKPSLSGTRLAYVKRVGPRRRLVVRDLVTHRSRLIAAVGPGVDLGRPSLVGLRIAWHEAAGQSNRVFLRSLTNGMTQLIASGGRGVANVNPVMTTKYIAWTHSVGERSDVLLRQIGSRRRVRRVAGVIGPRYLPGTLAISPGHLWLTRWTTRSNTSQILNFAWAG
;
A
#
# COMPACT_ATOMS: atom_id res chain seq x y z
N MET A 1 -2.35 35.09 -25.65
CA MET A 1 -3.43 34.09 -25.60
C MET A 1 -4.80 34.67 -25.27
N ALA A 2 -4.92 35.54 -24.29
CA ALA A 2 -6.20 36.19 -23.99
C ALA A 2 -6.77 36.96 -25.20
N GLU A 3 -5.92 37.57 -26.01
CA GLU A 3 -6.29 38.24 -27.27
C GLU A 3 -6.83 37.29 -28.34
N THR A 4 -6.59 36.02 -28.27
CA THR A 4 -7.06 35.00 -29.22
C THR A 4 -8.55 34.68 -29.03
N PHE A 5 -9.09 34.89 -27.83
CA PHE A 5 -10.48 34.58 -27.45
C PHE A 5 -11.32 35.84 -27.25
N THR A 6 -11.11 36.88 -28.06
CA THR A 6 -11.98 38.06 -28.04
C THR A 6 -13.25 37.81 -28.87
N PRO A 7 -14.37 38.50 -28.56
CA PRO A 7 -15.60 38.34 -29.33
C PRO A 7 -15.42 38.70 -30.83
N ALA A 8 -14.55 39.68 -31.12
CA ALA A 8 -14.23 40.08 -32.49
C ALA A 8 -13.50 38.97 -33.28
N VAL A 9 -12.63 38.20 -32.62
CA VAL A 9 -11.89 37.12 -33.26
C VAL A 9 -12.74 35.85 -33.41
N CYS A 10 -13.65 35.60 -32.46
CA CYS A 10 -14.53 34.43 -32.48
C CYS A 10 -15.80 34.62 -33.29
N GLY A 11 -16.10 35.82 -33.82
CA GLY A 11 -17.31 36.10 -34.59
C GLY A 11 -18.58 36.27 -33.73
N GLY A 12 -18.42 36.64 -32.46
CA GLY A 12 -19.55 36.94 -31.56
C GLY A 12 -19.40 36.37 -30.16
N ARG A 13 -20.28 36.81 -29.24
CA ARG A 13 -20.21 36.37 -27.81
C ARG A 13 -20.48 34.88 -27.62
N ILE A 14 -21.42 34.30 -28.34
CA ILE A 14 -21.78 32.88 -28.24
C ILE A 14 -20.63 32.02 -28.74
N HIS A 15 -20.04 32.35 -29.90
CA HIS A 15 -18.90 31.64 -30.46
C HIS A 15 -17.68 31.73 -29.56
N ARG A 16 -17.47 32.85 -28.87
CA ARG A 16 -16.41 32.96 -27.83
C ARG A 16 -16.63 31.98 -26.67
N ILE A 17 -17.85 31.87 -26.14
CA ILE A 17 -18.17 30.94 -25.07
C ILE A 17 -17.89 29.50 -25.52
N VAL A 18 -18.39 29.13 -26.70
CA VAL A 18 -18.17 27.80 -27.28
C VAL A 18 -16.66 27.52 -27.46
N ALA A 19 -15.91 28.49 -27.98
CA ALA A 19 -14.45 28.34 -28.14
C ALA A 19 -13.72 28.12 -26.82
N ILE A 20 -14.09 28.86 -25.78
CA ILE A 20 -13.51 28.72 -24.42
C ILE A 20 -13.87 27.37 -23.80
N VAL A 21 -15.10 26.92 -23.92
CA VAL A 21 -15.54 25.62 -23.41
C VAL A 21 -14.80 24.48 -24.11
N LEU A 22 -14.75 24.48 -25.45
CA LEU A 22 -14.02 23.47 -26.22
C LEU A 22 -12.53 23.47 -25.90
N PHE A 23 -11.92 24.64 -25.78
CA PHE A 23 -10.54 24.77 -25.34
C PHE A 23 -10.32 24.16 -23.95
N SER A 24 -11.16 24.49 -22.98
CA SER A 24 -11.04 24.02 -21.60
C SER A 24 -11.23 22.51 -21.51
N LEU A 25 -12.24 21.95 -22.17
CA LEU A 25 -12.47 20.51 -22.21
C LEU A 25 -11.31 19.77 -22.87
N ALA A 26 -10.79 20.28 -23.98
CA ALA A 26 -9.64 19.68 -24.66
C ALA A 26 -8.35 19.76 -23.82
N ALA A 27 -8.14 20.86 -23.10
CA ALA A 27 -7.00 21.04 -22.21
C ALA A 27 -7.07 20.08 -21.02
N VAL A 28 -8.24 19.95 -20.38
CA VAL A 28 -8.45 19.00 -19.27
C VAL A 28 -8.29 17.56 -19.73
N GLY A 29 -8.93 17.20 -20.87
CA GLY A 29 -8.85 15.85 -21.42
C GLY A 29 -7.42 15.45 -21.77
N ALA A 30 -6.67 16.30 -22.48
CA ALA A 30 -5.28 16.01 -22.87
C ALA A 30 -4.35 15.93 -21.65
N ALA A 31 -4.51 16.82 -20.67
CA ALA A 31 -3.76 16.81 -19.43
C ALA A 31 -4.06 15.55 -18.58
N ALA A 32 -5.35 15.19 -18.44
CA ALA A 32 -5.76 13.99 -17.71
C ALA A 32 -5.25 12.70 -18.38
N THR A 33 -5.30 12.63 -19.72
CA THR A 33 -4.74 11.49 -20.47
C THR A 33 -3.23 11.35 -20.25
N LEU A 34 -2.49 12.47 -20.31
CA LEU A 34 -1.04 12.45 -20.02
C LEU A 34 -0.79 11.98 -18.58
N GLY A 35 -1.57 12.48 -17.61
CA GLY A 35 -1.47 12.07 -16.20
C GLY A 35 -1.77 10.58 -15.99
N ALA A 36 -2.78 10.05 -16.67
CA ALA A 36 -3.10 8.62 -16.63
C ALA A 36 -1.94 7.77 -17.20
N LEU A 37 -1.38 8.17 -18.35
CA LEU A 37 -0.24 7.48 -18.98
C LEU A 37 1.00 7.49 -18.08
N LEU A 38 1.33 8.64 -17.47
CA LEU A 38 2.44 8.75 -16.51
C LEU A 38 2.19 7.88 -15.27
N GLY A 39 0.98 7.91 -14.71
CA GLY A 39 0.62 7.06 -13.59
C GLY A 39 0.66 5.57 -13.93
N ALA A 40 0.28 5.18 -15.16
CA ALA A 40 0.43 3.81 -15.64
C ALA A 40 1.90 3.42 -15.81
N ALA A 41 2.72 4.28 -16.42
CA ALA A 41 4.16 4.05 -16.55
C ALA A 41 4.85 3.91 -15.18
N GLY A 42 4.40 4.66 -14.19
CA GLY A 42 4.90 4.60 -12.81
C GLY A 42 4.69 3.25 -12.12
N THR A 43 3.72 2.44 -12.54
CA THR A 43 3.51 1.09 -11.97
C THR A 43 4.67 0.13 -12.26
N ALA A 44 5.42 0.37 -13.35
CA ALA A 44 6.55 -0.45 -13.76
C ALA A 44 7.89 -0.02 -13.14
N LEU A 45 7.92 1.11 -12.43
CA LEU A 45 9.14 1.71 -11.90
C LEU A 45 9.27 1.48 -10.38
N PRO A 46 10.51 1.43 -9.82
CA PRO A 46 10.74 1.26 -8.39
C PRO A 46 10.25 2.51 -7.63
N GLY A 47 9.08 2.40 -6.98
CA GLY A 47 8.34 3.52 -6.39
C GLY A 47 9.13 4.40 -5.41
N ARG A 48 10.07 3.81 -4.63
CA ARG A 48 10.90 4.55 -3.66
C ARG A 48 11.79 5.60 -4.32
N TRP A 49 12.53 5.23 -5.35
CA TRP A 49 13.43 6.14 -6.04
C TRP A 49 12.65 7.24 -6.77
N MET A 50 11.49 6.89 -7.33
CA MET A 50 10.60 7.86 -7.98
C MET A 50 10.04 8.87 -6.99
N LEU A 51 9.61 8.45 -5.79
CA LEU A 51 9.15 9.36 -4.74
C LEU A 51 10.26 10.30 -4.25
N ILE A 52 11.46 9.78 -4.01
CA ILE A 52 12.61 10.59 -3.63
C ILE A 52 12.91 11.64 -4.72
N THR A 53 12.97 11.20 -5.98
CA THR A 53 13.23 12.09 -7.12
C THR A 53 12.13 13.16 -7.26
N ALA A 54 10.86 12.77 -7.15
CA ALA A 54 9.73 13.71 -7.22
C ALA A 54 9.77 14.72 -6.07
N THR A 55 10.14 14.31 -4.87
CA THR A 55 10.28 15.20 -3.71
C THR A 55 11.45 16.17 -3.89
N ILE A 56 12.61 15.70 -4.34
CA ILE A 56 13.75 16.57 -4.64
C ILE A 56 13.37 17.60 -5.71
N LEU A 57 12.70 17.18 -6.79
CA LEU A 57 12.22 18.09 -7.83
C LEU A 57 11.22 19.12 -7.29
N ALA A 58 10.32 18.70 -6.40
CA ALA A 58 9.35 19.60 -5.78
C ALA A 58 10.03 20.63 -4.87
N VAL A 59 11.03 20.24 -4.08
CA VAL A 59 11.83 21.14 -3.24
C VAL A 59 12.61 22.13 -4.10
N LEU A 60 13.34 21.65 -5.12
CA LEU A 60 14.09 22.50 -6.04
C LEU A 60 13.17 23.49 -6.78
N ALA A 61 11.99 23.04 -7.19
CA ALA A 61 10.99 23.89 -7.81
C ALA A 61 10.47 24.97 -6.83
N ALA A 62 10.19 24.61 -5.58
CA ALA A 62 9.74 25.56 -4.56
C ALA A 62 10.82 26.62 -4.26
N VAL A 63 12.08 26.21 -4.08
CA VAL A 63 13.22 27.11 -3.82
C VAL A 63 13.47 28.06 -5.02
N ARG A 64 13.28 27.54 -6.25
CA ARG A 64 13.34 28.36 -7.46
C ARG A 64 12.20 29.38 -7.52
N GLU A 65 10.96 28.97 -7.31
CA GLU A 65 9.79 29.89 -7.33
C GLU A 65 9.88 30.93 -6.20
N ALA A 66 10.48 30.58 -5.05
CA ALA A 66 10.81 31.54 -4.00
C ALA A 66 11.89 32.58 -4.43
N GLY A 67 12.56 32.35 -5.57
CA GLY A 67 13.56 33.28 -6.13
C GLY A 67 14.98 33.09 -5.59
N VAL A 68 15.22 32.04 -4.80
CA VAL A 68 16.53 31.69 -4.24
C VAL A 68 17.43 31.06 -5.31
N LEU A 69 16.87 30.19 -6.16
CA LEU A 69 17.59 29.54 -7.26
C LEU A 69 17.21 30.15 -8.61
N ARG A 70 18.20 30.48 -9.44
CA ARG A 70 18.03 30.99 -10.80
C ARG A 70 18.30 29.93 -11.86
N VAL A 71 17.57 28.80 -11.78
CA VAL A 71 17.69 27.72 -12.75
C VAL A 71 16.59 27.84 -13.81
N GLY A 72 16.96 27.72 -15.09
CA GLY A 72 16.01 27.70 -16.20
C GLY A 72 15.14 26.45 -16.17
N VAL A 73 13.83 26.60 -16.45
CA VAL A 73 12.92 25.44 -16.63
C VAL A 73 13.02 25.00 -18.08
N PRO A 74 13.11 23.70 -18.34
CA PRO A 74 12.98 23.19 -19.70
C PRO A 74 11.63 23.62 -20.30
N ALA A 75 11.65 24.50 -21.27
CA ALA A 75 10.45 24.99 -21.93
C ALA A 75 10.71 25.09 -23.44
N LEU A 76 9.81 24.49 -24.21
CA LEU A 76 9.81 24.67 -25.65
C LEU A 76 9.31 26.10 -25.97
N ARG A 77 10.16 26.93 -26.53
CA ARG A 77 9.80 28.29 -26.97
C ARG A 77 8.99 28.28 -28.29
N ARG A 78 8.16 27.24 -28.50
CA ARG A 78 7.28 27.18 -29.66
C ARG A 78 5.95 27.83 -29.31
N GLN A 79 5.51 28.72 -30.19
CA GLN A 79 4.15 29.26 -30.15
C GLN A 79 3.26 28.38 -31.03
N VAL A 80 2.01 28.25 -30.65
CA VAL A 80 1.01 27.53 -31.46
C VAL A 80 0.81 28.29 -32.79
N PRO A 81 0.84 27.64 -33.95
CA PRO A 81 0.79 28.30 -35.24
C PRO A 81 -0.48 29.14 -35.38
N GLU A 82 -0.31 30.45 -35.63
CA GLU A 82 -1.43 31.39 -35.81
C GLU A 82 -2.29 31.07 -37.06
N ARG A 83 -1.72 30.34 -38.01
CA ARG A 83 -2.40 29.84 -39.22
C ARG A 83 -3.65 29.01 -38.88
N TRP A 84 -3.63 28.22 -37.83
CA TRP A 84 -4.76 27.38 -37.41
C TRP A 84 -6.02 28.20 -37.15
N ARG A 85 -5.89 29.41 -36.59
CA ARG A 85 -6.99 30.32 -36.32
C ARG A 85 -7.61 30.88 -37.60
N ARG A 86 -6.79 31.10 -38.65
CA ARG A 86 -7.21 31.69 -39.91
C ARG A 86 -7.79 30.69 -40.90
N GLU A 87 -7.26 29.47 -40.90
CA GLU A 87 -7.55 28.46 -41.93
C GLU A 87 -8.48 27.34 -41.43
N ARG A 88 -8.74 27.22 -40.14
CA ARG A 88 -9.49 26.09 -39.59
C ARG A 88 -10.78 26.55 -38.89
N PRO A 89 -11.85 25.72 -38.90
CA PRO A 89 -13.09 26.03 -38.20
C PRO A 89 -12.85 26.17 -36.68
N LEU A 90 -13.70 26.95 -36.01
CA LEU A 90 -13.63 27.32 -34.61
C LEU A 90 -13.41 26.09 -33.68
N VAL A 91 -14.15 25.02 -33.95
CA VAL A 91 -14.06 23.77 -33.15
C VAL A 91 -12.65 23.17 -33.24
N PHE A 92 -12.04 23.16 -34.41
CA PHE A 92 -10.73 22.57 -34.64
C PHE A 92 -9.61 23.36 -33.98
N TRP A 93 -9.53 24.68 -34.21
CA TRP A 93 -8.44 25.48 -33.65
C TRP A 93 -8.56 25.64 -32.13
N SER A 94 -9.79 25.82 -31.57
CA SER A 94 -9.99 25.96 -30.14
C SER A 94 -9.64 24.66 -29.38
N SER A 95 -10.09 23.50 -29.87
CA SER A 95 -9.74 22.21 -29.28
C SER A 95 -8.25 21.88 -29.46
N GLY A 96 -7.67 22.14 -30.64
CA GLY A 96 -6.25 21.92 -30.89
C GLY A 96 -5.34 22.76 -29.99
N TYR A 97 -5.70 24.02 -29.75
CA TYR A 97 -5.00 24.87 -28.79
C TYR A 97 -5.15 24.33 -27.36
N GLY A 98 -6.34 23.88 -26.99
CA GLY A 98 -6.58 23.26 -25.69
C GLY A 98 -5.71 22.01 -25.49
N MET A 99 -5.66 21.12 -26.45
CA MET A 99 -4.86 19.89 -26.38
C MET A 99 -3.38 20.20 -26.23
N ILE A 100 -2.80 21.07 -27.08
CA ILE A 100 -1.37 21.42 -27.01
C ILE A 100 -1.02 22.07 -25.66
N LEU A 101 -1.87 22.94 -25.14
CA LEU A 101 -1.67 23.57 -23.86
C LEU A 101 -1.89 22.60 -22.69
N GLY A 102 -2.82 21.68 -22.81
CA GLY A 102 -3.10 20.66 -21.81
C GLY A 102 -1.94 19.71 -21.61
N VAL A 103 -1.32 19.25 -22.70
CA VAL A 103 -0.13 18.40 -22.66
C VAL A 103 1.08 19.14 -22.07
N GLY A 104 1.11 20.47 -22.08
CA GLY A 104 2.15 21.27 -21.45
C GLY A 104 3.46 21.36 -22.21
N PHE A 105 3.91 20.31 -22.88
CA PHE A 105 5.18 20.27 -23.61
C PHE A 105 5.24 21.19 -24.84
N GLY A 106 4.11 21.53 -25.42
CA GLY A 106 4.03 22.34 -26.65
C GLY A 106 4.10 23.84 -26.46
N THR A 107 4.19 24.36 -25.21
CA THR A 107 4.12 25.79 -24.93
C THR A 107 5.10 26.23 -23.86
N PHE A 108 5.37 27.54 -23.83
CA PHE A 108 6.19 28.14 -22.76
C PHE A 108 5.51 27.96 -21.40
N LEU A 109 6.19 27.28 -20.49
CA LEU A 109 5.79 27.07 -19.11
C LEU A 109 6.69 27.95 -18.22
N PRO A 110 6.16 29.03 -17.64
CA PRO A 110 6.95 29.91 -16.78
C PRO A 110 7.25 29.27 -15.40
N THR A 111 6.50 28.24 -15.01
CA THR A 111 6.55 27.63 -13.69
C THR A 111 7.00 26.18 -13.73
N ALA A 112 7.67 25.72 -12.67
CA ALA A 112 8.11 24.35 -12.51
C ALA A 112 6.98 23.40 -12.05
N THR A 113 5.82 23.92 -11.68
CA THR A 113 4.68 23.16 -11.10
C THR A 113 4.22 22.02 -12.01
N PHE A 114 4.21 22.24 -13.32
CA PHE A 114 3.85 21.19 -14.27
C PHE A 114 4.80 19.98 -14.21
N TRP A 115 6.09 20.21 -14.13
CA TRP A 115 7.10 19.14 -14.07
C TRP A 115 7.02 18.37 -12.77
N VAL A 116 6.73 19.07 -11.66
CA VAL A 116 6.50 18.44 -10.35
C VAL A 116 5.22 17.58 -10.40
N ALA A 117 4.15 18.04 -11.03
CA ALA A 117 2.93 17.27 -11.21
C ALA A 117 3.14 16.01 -12.06
N CYS A 118 3.93 16.10 -13.15
CA CYS A 118 4.33 14.95 -13.96
C CYS A 118 5.16 13.94 -13.16
N ALA A 119 6.18 14.41 -12.44
CA ALA A 119 7.03 13.56 -11.58
C ALA A 119 6.21 12.91 -10.46
N GLY A 120 5.29 13.65 -9.85
CA GLY A 120 4.37 13.14 -8.83
C GLY A 120 3.42 12.06 -9.37
N ALA A 121 2.83 12.27 -10.55
CA ALA A 121 1.97 11.29 -11.20
C ALA A 121 2.72 9.99 -11.49
N LEU A 122 3.95 10.09 -12.00
CA LEU A 122 4.84 8.95 -12.25
C LEU A 122 5.22 8.25 -10.94
N ALA A 123 5.58 9.01 -9.89
CA ALA A 123 6.02 8.47 -8.60
C ALA A 123 4.91 7.72 -7.84
N LEU A 124 3.67 8.20 -7.94
CA LEU A 124 2.52 7.58 -7.29
C LEU A 124 2.08 6.27 -7.95
N GLY A 125 2.41 6.05 -9.24
CA GLY A 125 2.08 4.82 -9.96
C GLY A 125 0.58 4.50 -10.00
N LYS A 126 -0.30 5.53 -9.96
CA LYS A 126 -1.77 5.37 -9.97
C LYS A 126 -2.38 6.17 -11.11
N PRO A 127 -2.86 5.51 -12.18
CA PRO A 127 -3.38 6.19 -13.37
C PRO A 127 -4.48 7.21 -13.08
N LEU A 128 -5.43 6.86 -12.21
CA LEU A 128 -6.54 7.75 -11.84
C LEU A 128 -6.06 9.00 -11.10
N VAL A 129 -5.12 8.85 -10.18
CA VAL A 129 -4.55 9.98 -9.42
C VAL A 129 -3.75 10.89 -10.35
N GLY A 130 -2.95 10.31 -11.24
CA GLY A 130 -2.23 11.06 -12.27
C GLY A 130 -3.17 11.85 -13.18
N ALA A 131 -4.26 11.22 -13.64
CA ALA A 131 -5.30 11.88 -14.44
C ALA A 131 -5.94 13.06 -13.70
N MET A 132 -6.28 12.90 -12.43
CA MET A 132 -6.87 13.96 -11.60
C MET A 132 -5.90 15.12 -11.39
N CYS A 133 -4.64 14.84 -11.05
CA CYS A 133 -3.62 15.87 -10.80
C CYS A 133 -3.34 16.72 -12.04
N LEU A 134 -3.08 16.09 -13.19
CA LEU A 134 -2.81 16.83 -14.42
C LEU A 134 -4.09 17.40 -15.04
N GLY A 135 -5.24 16.75 -14.88
CA GLY A 135 -6.54 17.28 -15.26
C GLY A 135 -6.87 18.59 -14.55
N ALA A 136 -6.60 18.67 -13.24
CA ALA A 136 -6.74 19.91 -12.46
C ALA A 136 -5.80 21.02 -12.98
N PHE A 137 -4.58 20.69 -13.40
CA PHE A 137 -3.67 21.63 -14.07
C PHE A 137 -4.26 22.17 -15.40
N GLY A 138 -4.84 21.25 -16.22
CA GLY A 138 -5.54 21.63 -17.46
C GLY A 138 -6.73 22.54 -17.20
N LEU A 139 -7.52 22.27 -16.15
CA LEU A 139 -8.65 23.08 -15.72
C LEU A 139 -8.18 24.50 -15.30
N GLY A 140 -7.12 24.61 -14.50
CA GLY A 140 -6.55 25.88 -14.09
C GLY A 140 -6.16 26.76 -15.28
N ARG A 141 -5.63 26.16 -16.35
CA ARG A 141 -5.33 26.87 -17.61
C ARG A 141 -6.58 27.36 -18.34
N GLY A 142 -7.65 26.55 -18.35
CA GLY A 142 -8.94 26.97 -18.92
C GLY A 142 -9.53 28.15 -18.16
N LEU A 143 -9.52 28.09 -16.83
CA LEU A 143 -10.05 29.14 -15.96
C LEU A 143 -9.29 30.46 -16.11
N MET A 144 -7.98 30.45 -16.34
CA MET A 144 -7.21 31.66 -16.59
C MET A 144 -7.68 32.43 -17.83
N ILE A 145 -8.17 31.74 -18.87
CA ILE A 145 -8.69 32.37 -20.07
C ILE A 145 -10.06 33.00 -19.80
N ILE A 146 -10.87 32.38 -18.97
CA ILE A 146 -12.19 32.91 -18.57
C ILE A 146 -11.98 34.19 -17.72
N GLY A 147 -11.01 34.16 -16.79
CA GLY A 147 -10.72 35.27 -15.89
C GLY A 147 -10.02 36.48 -16.53
N ALA A 148 -9.39 36.30 -17.70
CA ALA A 148 -8.65 37.36 -18.40
C ALA A 148 -9.54 38.51 -18.92
N GLY A 149 -10.88 38.35 -19.01
CA GLY A 149 -11.84 39.38 -19.31
C GLY A 149 -11.58 40.17 -20.60
N SER A 150 -12.10 41.42 -20.66
CA SER A 150 -11.96 42.34 -21.81
C SER A 150 -10.67 43.19 -21.77
N ASP A 151 -9.91 43.17 -20.66
CA ASP A 151 -8.70 44.02 -20.50
C ASP A 151 -7.52 43.20 -19.96
N PRO A 152 -6.90 42.35 -20.81
CA PRO A 152 -5.93 41.37 -20.38
C PRO A 152 -4.59 42.02 -19.94
N ILE A 153 -4.22 43.19 -20.49
CA ILE A 153 -2.88 43.77 -20.28
C ILE A 153 -2.75 44.38 -18.88
N ARG A 154 -3.75 45.09 -18.40
CA ARG A 154 -3.77 45.69 -17.05
C ARG A 154 -3.80 44.65 -15.94
N ARG A 155 -4.59 43.55 -16.12
CA ARG A 155 -4.71 42.49 -15.11
C ARG A 155 -3.53 41.51 -15.11
N LEU A 156 -2.79 41.36 -16.20
CA LEU A 156 -1.56 40.53 -16.25
C LEU A 156 -0.45 41.08 -15.31
N GLY A 157 -0.31 42.39 -15.15
CA GLY A 157 0.63 42.97 -14.21
C GLY A 157 0.32 42.64 -12.75
N ASP A 158 -0.94 42.66 -12.36
CA ASP A 158 -1.38 42.38 -10.99
C ASP A 158 -1.42 40.86 -10.71
N THR A 159 -1.79 40.05 -11.71
CA THR A 159 -1.75 38.59 -11.57
C THR A 159 -0.33 38.05 -11.46
N HIS A 160 0.67 38.66 -12.07
CA HIS A 160 2.07 38.24 -11.90
C HIS A 160 2.55 38.32 -10.44
N ARG A 161 2.05 39.28 -9.67
CA ARG A 161 2.35 39.43 -8.24
C ARG A 161 1.71 38.33 -7.39
N LEU A 162 0.56 37.78 -7.81
CA LEU A 162 -0.16 36.72 -7.11
C LEU A 162 0.27 35.30 -7.56
N VAL A 163 0.66 35.13 -8.82
CA VAL A 163 1.06 33.80 -9.37
C VAL A 163 2.25 33.21 -8.64
N ARG A 164 3.24 34.02 -8.29
CA ARG A 164 4.44 33.57 -7.60
C ARG A 164 4.17 33.00 -6.21
N PRO A 165 3.51 33.72 -5.27
CA PRO A 165 3.20 33.18 -3.95
C PRO A 165 2.23 31.99 -4.01
N VAL A 166 1.26 31.99 -4.93
CA VAL A 166 0.34 30.86 -5.12
C VAL A 166 1.09 29.61 -5.59
N ASN A 167 1.99 29.72 -6.57
CA ASN A 167 2.81 28.61 -7.01
C ASN A 167 3.75 28.09 -5.91
N THR A 168 4.37 28.99 -5.16
CA THR A 168 5.24 28.61 -4.03
C THR A 168 4.44 27.87 -2.96
N ALA A 169 3.26 28.37 -2.60
CA ALA A 169 2.37 27.71 -1.64
C ALA A 169 1.90 26.33 -2.14
N THR A 170 1.53 26.21 -3.43
CA THR A 170 1.14 24.95 -4.06
C THR A 170 2.29 23.92 -4.04
N LEU A 171 3.50 24.36 -4.37
CA LEU A 171 4.68 23.50 -4.35
C LEU A 171 5.06 23.10 -2.92
N ALA A 172 4.95 24.02 -1.94
CA ALA A 172 5.15 23.70 -0.53
C ALA A 172 4.12 22.69 -0.03
N ALA A 173 2.85 22.82 -0.43
CA ALA A 173 1.81 21.83 -0.14
C ALA A 173 2.11 20.47 -0.80
N CYS A 174 2.59 20.44 -2.05
CA CYS A 174 3.05 19.21 -2.70
C CYS A 174 4.20 18.55 -1.95
N VAL A 175 5.18 19.33 -1.50
CA VAL A 175 6.29 18.84 -0.67
C VAL A 175 5.76 18.28 0.65
N ALA A 176 4.86 18.99 1.34
CA ALA A 176 4.25 18.54 2.59
C ALA A 176 3.43 17.26 2.42
N LEU A 177 2.79 17.03 1.28
CA LEU A 177 2.05 15.81 0.95
C LEU A 177 2.97 14.66 0.52
N LEU A 178 4.11 14.93 -0.10
CA LEU A 178 5.07 13.93 -0.56
C LEU A 178 6.05 13.53 0.54
N LEU A 179 6.41 14.47 1.45
CA LEU A 179 7.31 14.21 2.58
C LEU A 179 6.83 13.08 3.50
N PRO A 180 5.55 12.99 3.92
CA PRO A 180 5.06 11.83 4.64
C PRO A 180 5.14 10.53 3.81
N GLY A 181 4.95 10.61 2.49
CA GLY A 181 5.15 9.47 1.58
C GLY A 181 6.62 9.04 1.48
N VAL A 182 7.56 9.95 1.66
CA VAL A 182 9.01 9.68 1.73
C VAL A 182 9.44 9.32 3.15
N ALA A 183 8.90 9.99 4.16
CA ALA A 183 9.22 9.77 5.59
C ALA A 183 8.44 8.59 6.19
N LEU A 184 7.19 8.44 5.80
CA LEU A 184 6.35 7.24 6.03
C LEU A 184 6.54 6.23 4.90
N GLY A 185 7.55 6.48 4.02
CA GLY A 185 7.79 5.57 2.93
C GLY A 185 7.36 4.23 3.41
N VAL A 186 6.41 3.63 2.74
CA VAL A 186 6.30 2.19 2.76
C VAL A 186 7.67 1.71 2.29
N VAL A 187 8.61 1.81 3.21
CA VAL A 187 9.84 1.07 3.16
C VAL A 187 9.31 -0.35 3.12
N ALA A 188 9.23 -0.93 1.93
CA ALA A 188 9.38 -2.37 1.88
C ALA A 188 10.60 -2.59 2.78
N PRO A 189 10.43 -3.23 3.94
CA PRO A 189 11.55 -3.38 4.86
C PRO A 189 12.72 -3.90 4.04
N PRO A 190 13.95 -3.46 4.29
CA PRO A 190 15.11 -3.99 3.62
C PRO A 190 14.99 -5.51 3.63
N PRO A 191 15.41 -6.22 2.56
CA PRO A 191 15.30 -7.66 2.54
C PRO A 191 15.89 -8.17 3.86
N PRO A 192 15.06 -8.88 4.65
CA PRO A 192 15.46 -9.22 6.01
C PRO A 192 16.72 -10.08 5.98
N PRO A 193 17.63 -9.94 6.95
CA PRO A 193 18.77 -10.84 7.09
C PRO A 193 18.30 -12.29 7.16
N ALA A 194 19.18 -13.23 6.80
CA ALA A 194 18.89 -14.66 6.85
C ALA A 194 18.52 -15.07 8.29
N GLY A 195 17.47 -15.91 8.44
CA GLY A 195 17.04 -16.40 9.76
C GLY A 195 15.73 -15.84 10.28
N LEU A 196 14.95 -15.13 9.46
CA LEU A 196 13.68 -14.55 9.89
C LEU A 196 12.49 -15.47 9.61
N SER A 197 11.60 -15.58 10.59
CA SER A 197 10.41 -16.42 10.52
C SER A 197 9.24 -15.80 11.27
N GLU A 198 8.07 -16.40 11.12
CA GLU A 198 6.87 -16.16 11.91
C GLU A 198 6.38 -14.70 11.91
N PRO A 199 6.20 -14.08 10.74
CA PRO A 199 5.75 -12.70 10.68
C PRO A 199 4.36 -12.52 11.29
N SER A 200 4.15 -11.37 11.92
CA SER A 200 2.86 -10.88 12.36
C SER A 200 2.78 -9.38 12.10
N VAL A 201 1.66 -8.90 11.61
CA VAL A 201 1.52 -7.53 11.12
C VAL A 201 0.25 -6.88 11.64
N SER A 202 0.38 -5.65 12.11
CA SER A 202 -0.75 -4.81 12.53
C SER A 202 -0.42 -3.34 12.33
N ASN A 203 -1.30 -2.60 11.63
CA ASN A 203 -1.20 -1.15 11.46
C ASN A 203 0.17 -0.64 10.98
N GLY A 204 0.78 -1.35 10.02
CA GLY A 204 2.10 -0.97 9.47
C GLY A 204 3.30 -1.37 10.36
N VAL A 205 3.06 -1.96 11.52
CA VAL A 205 4.10 -2.55 12.37
C VAL A 205 4.22 -4.03 12.03
N ILE A 206 5.46 -4.51 11.85
CA ILE A 206 5.75 -5.93 11.65
C ILE A 206 6.55 -6.47 12.84
N ALA A 207 6.12 -7.59 13.37
CA ALA A 207 6.86 -8.37 14.36
C ALA A 207 7.26 -9.72 13.73
N TYR A 208 8.46 -10.19 14.00
CA TYR A 208 8.96 -11.45 13.47
C TYR A 208 9.95 -12.09 14.45
N THR A 209 10.20 -13.38 14.28
CA THR A 209 11.26 -14.11 14.99
C THR A 209 12.53 -14.05 14.17
N GLU A 210 13.62 -13.59 14.77
CA GLU A 210 14.98 -13.65 14.23
C GLU A 210 15.76 -14.75 14.97
N GLN A 211 16.38 -15.65 14.21
CA GLN A 211 17.23 -16.72 14.76
C GLN A 211 18.68 -16.44 14.41
N GLY A 212 19.53 -16.31 15.44
CA GLY A 212 20.96 -16.10 15.28
C GLY A 212 21.72 -16.71 16.47
N GLY A 213 22.85 -17.37 16.22
CA GLY A 213 23.71 -17.91 17.29
C GLY A 213 23.06 -18.94 18.23
N GLY A 214 21.98 -19.62 17.78
CA GLY A 214 21.23 -20.58 18.60
C GLY A 214 20.18 -20.00 19.52
N VAL A 215 20.00 -18.68 19.49
CA VAL A 215 18.99 -17.95 20.28
C VAL A 215 17.97 -17.34 19.33
N ALA A 216 16.70 -17.35 19.74
CA ALA A 216 15.61 -16.70 19.03
C ALA A 216 15.25 -15.38 19.70
N HIS A 217 14.99 -14.35 18.91
CA HIS A 217 14.57 -13.03 19.36
C HIS A 217 13.30 -12.61 18.63
N VAL A 218 12.38 -12.02 19.33
CA VAL A 218 11.26 -11.30 18.68
C VAL A 218 11.69 -9.88 18.39
N VAL A 219 11.63 -9.51 17.14
CA VAL A 219 11.95 -8.16 16.66
C VAL A 219 10.68 -7.48 16.18
N ILE A 220 10.48 -6.24 16.61
CA ILE A 220 9.43 -5.36 16.10
C ILE A 220 10.08 -4.30 15.23
N GLN A 221 9.56 -4.11 14.05
CA GLN A 221 9.93 -3.04 13.13
C GLN A 221 8.76 -2.11 12.92
N SER A 222 8.93 -0.84 13.29
CA SER A 222 7.95 0.23 13.10
C SER A 222 8.61 1.43 12.46
N ALA A 223 7.90 2.11 11.55
CA ALA A 223 8.40 3.31 10.87
C ALA A 223 8.74 4.46 11.84
N GLY A 224 8.08 4.52 13.00
CA GLY A 224 8.29 5.60 13.99
C GLY A 224 9.20 5.26 15.15
N ALA A 225 9.29 3.97 15.56
CA ALA A 225 10.02 3.53 16.74
C ALA A 225 11.33 2.78 16.42
N GLY A 226 11.63 2.55 15.13
CA GLY A 226 12.80 1.79 14.72
C GLY A 226 12.66 0.29 15.00
N LEU A 227 13.74 -0.34 15.47
CA LEU A 227 13.79 -1.77 15.82
C LEU A 227 13.77 -1.94 17.35
N ILE A 228 12.85 -2.75 17.85
CA ILE A 228 12.75 -3.16 19.25
C ILE A 228 12.93 -4.67 19.29
N THR A 229 13.84 -5.16 20.15
CA THR A 229 14.17 -6.58 20.26
C THR A 229 13.86 -7.12 21.64
N TYR A 230 13.18 -8.26 21.69
CA TYR A 230 12.93 -9.04 22.91
C TYR A 230 13.75 -10.34 22.83
N ALA A 231 14.71 -10.48 23.74
CA ALA A 231 15.59 -11.63 23.78
C ALA A 231 14.86 -12.92 24.24
N ASP A 232 15.39 -14.08 23.86
CA ASP A 232 14.92 -15.40 24.25
C ASP A 232 13.42 -15.61 24.05
N SER A 233 12.92 -15.13 22.89
CA SER A 233 11.51 -15.13 22.57
C SER A 233 11.26 -15.47 21.12
N HIS A 234 10.08 -16.03 20.83
CA HIS A 234 9.70 -16.44 19.48
C HIS A 234 8.19 -16.39 19.27
N THR A 235 7.74 -16.63 18.04
CA THR A 235 6.32 -16.73 17.64
C THR A 235 5.50 -15.49 17.99
N PRO A 236 5.88 -14.29 17.51
CA PRO A 236 5.19 -13.05 17.85
C PRO A 236 3.81 -12.96 17.24
N SER A 237 2.89 -12.32 17.94
CA SER A 237 1.61 -11.87 17.40
C SER A 237 1.34 -10.44 17.85
N ILE A 238 1.28 -9.51 16.89
CA ILE A 238 1.04 -8.10 17.15
C ILE A 238 -0.39 -7.71 16.78
N ASN A 239 -1.03 -6.91 17.63
CA ASN A 239 -2.33 -6.29 17.34
C ASN A 239 -2.44 -4.93 18.04
N GLY A 240 -2.43 -3.85 17.25
CA GLY A 240 -2.39 -2.49 17.77
C GLY A 240 -1.12 -2.24 18.60
N SER A 241 -1.31 -1.80 19.84
CA SER A 241 -0.23 -1.54 20.80
C SER A 241 0.28 -2.79 21.51
N ARG A 242 -0.36 -3.95 21.34
CA ARG A 242 -0.04 -5.18 22.06
C ARG A 242 0.74 -6.17 21.23
N LEU A 243 1.72 -6.79 21.89
CA LEU A 243 2.50 -7.91 21.38
C LEU A 243 2.32 -9.11 22.30
N ALA A 244 2.00 -10.28 21.74
CA ALA A 244 2.15 -11.56 22.42
C ALA A 244 3.32 -12.31 21.81
N TYR A 245 4.10 -12.97 22.63
CA TYR A 245 5.20 -13.85 22.23
C TYR A 245 5.38 -14.99 23.22
N VAL A 246 6.12 -15.98 22.83
CA VAL A 246 6.50 -17.13 23.69
C VAL A 246 7.89 -16.89 24.23
N ASP A 247 8.07 -17.06 25.54
CA ASP A 247 9.36 -17.10 26.22
C ASP A 247 9.50 -18.43 27.00
N ALA A 248 10.56 -18.59 27.77
CA ALA A 248 10.81 -19.80 28.55
C ALA A 248 9.73 -20.09 29.61
N GLN A 249 8.94 -19.07 30.03
CA GLN A 249 7.92 -19.20 31.07
C GLN A 249 6.50 -19.40 30.50
N GLY A 250 6.30 -19.20 29.19
CA GLY A 250 5.02 -19.33 28.53
C GLY A 250 4.72 -18.25 27.51
N ILE A 251 3.44 -17.83 27.39
CA ILE A 251 3.06 -16.71 26.54
C ILE A 251 3.02 -15.44 27.37
N ARG A 252 3.75 -14.43 26.92
CA ARG A 252 3.74 -13.08 27.48
C ARG A 252 3.04 -12.13 26.55
N VAL A 253 2.15 -11.28 27.10
CA VAL A 253 1.49 -10.19 26.38
C VAL A 253 1.93 -8.88 27.00
N ILE A 254 2.45 -7.99 26.18
CA ILE A 254 2.96 -6.67 26.59
C ILE A 254 2.37 -5.55 25.76
N GLU A 255 2.39 -4.33 26.27
CA GLU A 255 2.35 -3.11 25.46
C GLU A 255 3.74 -2.91 24.85
N TRP A 256 3.88 -3.14 23.54
CA TRP A 256 5.23 -3.21 22.93
C TRP A 256 5.99 -1.88 22.96
N SER A 257 5.30 -0.74 23.04
CA SER A 257 5.94 0.59 23.10
C SER A 257 6.55 0.92 24.47
N THR A 258 6.00 0.35 25.54
CA THR A 258 6.45 0.59 26.93
C THR A 258 7.12 -0.62 27.56
N GLY A 259 6.95 -1.81 26.98
CA GLY A 259 7.39 -3.07 27.56
C GLY A 259 6.56 -3.56 28.75
N GLN A 260 5.48 -2.82 29.13
CA GLN A 260 4.65 -3.17 30.26
C GLN A 260 3.90 -4.49 30.03
N GLU A 261 4.03 -5.43 30.95
CA GLU A 261 3.32 -6.70 30.91
C GLU A 261 1.83 -6.50 31.21
N VAL A 262 0.99 -6.97 30.27
CA VAL A 262 -0.48 -6.93 30.40
C VAL A 262 -1.01 -8.26 30.91
N PHE A 263 -0.39 -9.36 30.46
CA PHE A 263 -0.87 -10.69 30.78
C PHE A 263 0.22 -11.74 30.56
N ARG A 264 0.18 -12.81 31.36
CA ARG A 264 1.02 -14.00 31.20
C ARG A 264 0.20 -15.28 31.31
N GLU A 265 0.37 -16.19 30.36
CA GLU A 265 -0.14 -17.57 30.42
C GLU A 265 1.03 -18.51 30.66
N PRO A 266 1.19 -19.09 31.86
CA PRO A 266 2.29 -19.95 32.18
C PRO A 266 2.14 -21.37 31.62
N GLY A 267 3.23 -22.08 31.50
CA GLY A 267 3.28 -23.50 31.14
C GLY A 267 3.61 -23.75 29.67
N THR A 268 3.36 -24.97 29.20
CA THR A 268 3.68 -25.37 27.82
C THR A 268 2.61 -24.85 26.88
N VAL A 269 2.78 -23.62 26.44
CA VAL A 269 1.90 -22.88 25.55
C VAL A 269 2.68 -22.37 24.35
N GLU A 270 2.06 -22.35 23.19
CA GLU A 270 2.70 -22.04 21.94
C GLU A 270 1.75 -21.34 20.95
N LYS A 271 2.31 -20.72 19.90
CA LYS A 271 1.58 -20.24 18.73
C LYS A 271 0.49 -19.20 19.09
N PRO A 272 0.83 -18.09 19.77
CA PRO A 272 -0.15 -17.07 20.12
C PRO A 272 -0.71 -16.34 18.89
N SER A 273 -1.94 -15.85 19.01
CA SER A 273 -2.60 -14.96 18.04
C SER A 273 -3.48 -13.97 18.79
N LEU A 274 -3.16 -12.68 18.67
CA LEU A 274 -3.88 -11.57 19.30
C LEU A 274 -4.93 -10.95 18.38
N SER A 275 -6.07 -10.58 18.96
CA SER A 275 -7.05 -9.71 18.29
C SER A 275 -7.84 -8.92 19.34
N GLY A 276 -7.60 -7.62 19.44
CA GLY A 276 -8.19 -6.76 20.47
C GLY A 276 -7.86 -7.24 21.88
N THR A 277 -8.88 -7.60 22.63
CA THR A 277 -8.75 -8.11 24.00
C THR A 277 -8.64 -9.63 24.07
N ARG A 278 -8.51 -10.33 22.96
CA ARG A 278 -8.50 -11.80 22.92
C ARG A 278 -7.16 -12.35 22.48
N LEU A 279 -6.75 -13.41 23.16
CA LEU A 279 -5.56 -14.19 22.86
C LEU A 279 -5.98 -15.63 22.52
N ALA A 280 -5.67 -16.09 21.32
CA ALA A 280 -5.75 -17.50 20.97
C ALA A 280 -4.36 -18.13 21.09
N TYR A 281 -4.29 -19.36 21.57
CA TYR A 281 -3.02 -20.07 21.71
C TYR A 281 -3.24 -21.59 21.77
N VAL A 282 -2.19 -22.33 21.51
CA VAL A 282 -2.18 -23.79 21.67
C VAL A 282 -1.56 -24.13 23.02
N LYS A 283 -2.26 -24.90 23.82
CA LYS A 283 -1.80 -25.41 25.15
C LYS A 283 -1.59 -26.92 25.07
N ARG A 284 -0.44 -27.39 25.51
CA ARG A 284 -0.16 -28.81 25.64
C ARG A 284 -0.59 -29.28 27.02
N VAL A 285 -1.38 -30.36 27.06
CA VAL A 285 -1.87 -30.97 28.29
C VAL A 285 -1.61 -32.48 28.18
N GLY A 286 -0.48 -32.94 28.72
CA GLY A 286 0.01 -34.28 28.48
C GLY A 286 0.24 -34.52 26.97
N PRO A 287 -0.23 -35.65 26.39
CA PRO A 287 -0.06 -35.95 24.96
C PRO A 287 -1.04 -35.18 24.05
N ARG A 288 -2.00 -34.46 24.62
CA ARG A 288 -3.05 -33.75 23.89
C ARG A 288 -2.68 -32.29 23.68
N ARG A 289 -3.12 -31.73 22.55
CA ARG A 289 -3.07 -30.30 22.27
C ARG A 289 -4.45 -29.70 22.28
N ARG A 290 -4.58 -28.50 22.86
CA ARG A 290 -5.82 -27.76 22.97
C ARG A 290 -5.67 -26.37 22.39
N LEU A 291 -6.52 -25.98 21.49
CA LEU A 291 -6.64 -24.61 21.00
C LEU A 291 -7.61 -23.87 21.93
N VAL A 292 -7.13 -22.82 22.58
CA VAL A 292 -7.87 -22.04 23.57
C VAL A 292 -7.94 -20.59 23.12
N VAL A 293 -9.07 -19.95 23.31
CA VAL A 293 -9.20 -18.47 23.23
C VAL A 293 -9.45 -17.94 24.63
N ARG A 294 -8.64 -17.01 25.08
CA ARG A 294 -8.76 -16.31 26.34
C ARG A 294 -9.09 -14.85 26.11
N ASP A 295 -10.05 -14.33 26.85
CA ASP A 295 -10.32 -12.90 26.92
C ASP A 295 -9.44 -12.29 28.02
N LEU A 296 -8.62 -11.31 27.65
CA LEU A 296 -7.61 -10.71 28.53
C LEU A 296 -8.20 -9.75 29.57
N VAL A 297 -9.45 -9.31 29.38
CA VAL A 297 -10.16 -8.42 30.31
C VAL A 297 -10.96 -9.23 31.32
N THR A 298 -11.77 -10.17 30.84
CA THR A 298 -12.63 -10.99 31.70
C THR A 298 -11.93 -12.23 32.26
N HIS A 299 -10.74 -12.53 31.77
CA HIS A 299 -9.94 -13.72 32.08
C HIS A 299 -10.64 -15.06 31.78
N ARG A 300 -11.78 -15.04 31.07
CA ARG A 300 -12.50 -16.25 30.68
C ARG A 300 -11.80 -16.95 29.52
N SER A 301 -11.72 -18.26 29.60
CA SER A 301 -11.14 -19.12 28.55
C SER A 301 -12.20 -20.00 27.92
N ARG A 302 -12.11 -20.17 26.60
CA ARG A 302 -12.98 -21.04 25.82
C ARG A 302 -12.15 -22.04 25.02
N LEU A 303 -12.46 -23.32 25.17
CA LEU A 303 -11.88 -24.38 24.35
C LEU A 303 -12.48 -24.33 22.94
N ILE A 304 -11.62 -24.25 21.94
CA ILE A 304 -12.01 -24.21 20.52
C ILE A 304 -11.89 -25.56 19.87
N ALA A 305 -10.74 -26.21 20.03
CA ALA A 305 -10.46 -27.55 19.52
C ALA A 305 -9.55 -28.31 20.50
N ALA A 306 -9.68 -29.61 20.50
CA ALA A 306 -8.80 -30.51 21.23
C ALA A 306 -8.49 -31.70 20.34
N VAL A 307 -7.19 -32.02 20.24
CA VAL A 307 -6.70 -33.12 19.39
C VAL A 307 -5.88 -34.11 20.21
N GLY A 308 -5.90 -35.34 19.75
CA GLY A 308 -5.14 -36.44 20.37
C GLY A 308 -3.66 -36.44 20.02
N PRO A 309 -2.93 -37.43 20.54
CA PRO A 309 -1.53 -37.60 20.19
C PRO A 309 -1.38 -37.84 18.68
N GLY A 310 -0.28 -37.34 18.10
CA GLY A 310 0.01 -37.49 16.68
C GLY A 310 -0.71 -36.48 15.77
N VAL A 311 -1.60 -35.62 16.31
CA VAL A 311 -2.22 -34.52 15.56
C VAL A 311 -1.59 -33.20 15.98
N ASP A 312 -1.09 -32.45 15.01
CA ASP A 312 -0.61 -31.09 15.26
C ASP A 312 -1.73 -30.07 15.08
N LEU A 313 -1.78 -29.10 15.99
CA LEU A 313 -2.54 -27.88 15.86
C LEU A 313 -1.61 -26.77 15.38
N GLY A 314 -1.82 -26.29 14.17
CA GLY A 314 -1.03 -25.20 13.64
C GLY A 314 -1.34 -23.87 14.31
N ARG A 315 -0.57 -22.83 13.94
CA ARG A 315 -0.75 -21.48 14.45
C ARG A 315 -2.17 -21.00 14.13
N PRO A 316 -2.95 -20.59 15.15
CA PRO A 316 -4.25 -19.99 14.92
C PRO A 316 -4.14 -18.59 14.35
N SER A 317 -5.15 -18.16 13.63
CA SER A 317 -5.34 -16.76 13.24
C SER A 317 -6.66 -16.28 13.83
N LEU A 318 -6.58 -15.30 14.73
CA LEU A 318 -7.73 -14.72 15.41
C LEU A 318 -7.99 -13.31 14.86
N VAL A 319 -9.23 -13.04 14.42
CA VAL A 319 -9.64 -11.70 13.95
C VAL A 319 -11.07 -11.43 14.44
N GLY A 320 -11.21 -10.51 15.38
CA GLY A 320 -12.49 -10.20 16.02
C GLY A 320 -13.14 -11.41 16.68
N LEU A 321 -14.28 -11.85 16.14
CA LEU A 321 -15.05 -12.99 16.64
C LEU A 321 -14.91 -14.24 15.76
N ARG A 322 -13.82 -14.35 15.01
CA ARG A 322 -13.52 -15.51 14.15
C ARG A 322 -12.12 -16.02 14.41
N ILE A 323 -11.98 -17.34 14.36
CA ILE A 323 -10.70 -18.03 14.49
C ILE A 323 -10.54 -19.06 13.38
N ALA A 324 -9.37 -19.06 12.74
CA ALA A 324 -8.97 -20.10 11.81
C ALA A 324 -7.75 -20.85 12.36
N TRP A 325 -7.67 -22.15 12.06
CA TRP A 325 -6.55 -23.00 12.41
C TRP A 325 -6.43 -24.15 11.42
N HIS A 326 -5.32 -24.85 11.44
CA HIS A 326 -5.21 -26.13 10.75
C HIS A 326 -4.90 -27.27 11.73
N GLU A 327 -5.34 -28.46 11.35
CA GLU A 327 -5.03 -29.72 11.98
C GLU A 327 -4.24 -30.57 10.99
N ALA A 328 -3.15 -31.16 11.43
CA ALA A 328 -2.33 -32.06 10.62
C ALA A 328 -2.13 -33.39 11.35
N ALA A 329 -2.53 -34.50 10.72
CA ALA A 329 -2.46 -35.85 11.24
C ALA A 329 -1.88 -36.78 10.17
N GLY A 330 -0.63 -37.20 10.32
CA GLY A 330 0.05 -38.00 9.31
C GLY A 330 0.04 -37.29 7.93
N GLN A 331 -0.64 -37.89 6.96
CA GLN A 331 -0.75 -37.32 5.60
C GLN A 331 -2.04 -36.50 5.37
N SER A 332 -2.91 -36.39 6.38
CA SER A 332 -4.13 -35.63 6.29
C SER A 332 -3.97 -34.27 6.98
N ASN A 333 -4.44 -33.23 6.34
CA ASN A 333 -4.49 -31.91 6.95
C ASN A 333 -5.77 -31.17 6.56
N ARG A 334 -6.25 -30.35 7.47
CA ARG A 334 -7.52 -29.64 7.32
C ARG A 334 -7.40 -28.22 7.88
N VAL A 335 -7.97 -27.26 7.17
CA VAL A 335 -8.09 -25.86 7.60
C VAL A 335 -9.53 -25.60 7.99
N PHE A 336 -9.70 -25.05 9.19
CA PHE A 336 -11.00 -24.74 9.75
C PHE A 336 -11.14 -23.23 9.98
N LEU A 337 -12.38 -22.77 9.92
CA LEU A 337 -12.82 -21.44 10.33
C LEU A 337 -13.98 -21.58 11.30
N ARG A 338 -13.90 -20.97 12.49
CA ARG A 338 -14.97 -21.00 13.49
C ARG A 338 -15.40 -19.58 13.87
N SER A 339 -16.70 -19.39 13.97
CA SER A 339 -17.30 -18.21 14.58
C SER A 339 -17.34 -18.39 16.10
N LEU A 340 -16.82 -17.43 16.85
CA LEU A 340 -16.86 -17.45 18.30
C LEU A 340 -18.24 -17.04 18.84
N THR A 341 -19.07 -16.39 18.02
CA THR A 341 -20.43 -15.95 18.42
C THR A 341 -21.37 -17.13 18.51
N ASN A 342 -21.53 -17.90 17.46
CA ASN A 342 -22.48 -19.00 17.35
C ASN A 342 -21.85 -20.39 17.43
N GLY A 343 -20.51 -20.47 17.51
CA GLY A 343 -19.79 -21.74 17.61
C GLY A 343 -19.72 -22.55 16.31
N MET A 344 -20.30 -22.07 15.20
CA MET A 344 -20.28 -22.78 13.92
C MET A 344 -18.85 -22.91 13.39
N THR A 345 -18.47 -24.12 13.02
CA THR A 345 -17.16 -24.45 12.43
C THR A 345 -17.36 -24.87 10.98
N GLN A 346 -16.60 -24.26 10.08
CA GLN A 346 -16.59 -24.54 8.65
C GLN A 346 -15.24 -25.13 8.25
N LEU A 347 -15.26 -26.23 7.47
CA LEU A 347 -14.08 -26.73 6.79
C LEU A 347 -13.80 -25.83 5.57
N ILE A 348 -12.59 -25.27 5.52
CA ILE A 348 -12.16 -24.35 4.46
C ILE A 348 -11.42 -25.09 3.36
N ALA A 349 -10.49 -25.95 3.76
CA ALA A 349 -9.70 -26.76 2.85
C ALA A 349 -9.33 -28.10 3.53
N SER A 350 -9.18 -29.15 2.74
CA SER A 350 -8.67 -30.43 3.18
C SER A 350 -7.61 -30.92 2.20
N GLY A 351 -6.59 -31.57 2.71
CA GLY A 351 -5.53 -32.22 1.95
C GLY A 351 -5.40 -33.68 2.35
N GLY A 352 -4.85 -34.47 1.45
CA GLY A 352 -4.53 -35.88 1.64
C GLY A 352 -3.07 -36.14 1.26
N ARG A 353 -2.77 -37.37 0.84
CA ARG A 353 -1.41 -37.76 0.44
C ARG A 353 -0.84 -36.83 -0.64
N GLY A 354 0.29 -36.17 -0.33
CA GLY A 354 0.97 -35.25 -1.24
C GLY A 354 0.34 -33.85 -1.35
N VAL A 355 -0.74 -33.56 -0.61
CA VAL A 355 -1.39 -32.24 -0.60
C VAL A 355 -1.44 -31.71 0.82
N ALA A 356 -0.83 -30.58 1.08
CA ALA A 356 -0.88 -29.89 2.38
C ALA A 356 -1.63 -28.55 2.29
N ASN A 357 -2.57 -28.33 3.22
CA ASN A 357 -3.24 -27.05 3.45
C ASN A 357 -2.97 -26.63 4.89
N VAL A 358 -2.14 -25.61 5.07
CA VAL A 358 -1.61 -25.22 6.39
C VAL A 358 -1.51 -23.70 6.54
N ASN A 359 -1.19 -23.26 7.76
CA ASN A 359 -0.88 -21.86 8.10
C ASN A 359 -1.96 -20.85 7.68
N PRO A 360 -3.23 -21.05 8.10
CA PRO A 360 -4.28 -20.08 7.78
C PRO A 360 -4.04 -18.75 8.46
N VAL A 361 -4.28 -17.66 7.72
CA VAL A 361 -4.30 -16.29 8.24
C VAL A 361 -5.53 -15.56 7.74
N MET A 362 -6.00 -14.59 8.51
CA MET A 362 -7.25 -13.88 8.19
C MET A 362 -7.13 -12.38 8.28
N THR A 363 -7.95 -11.71 7.47
CA THR A 363 -8.48 -10.38 7.74
C THR A 363 -9.98 -10.47 8.10
N THR A 364 -10.64 -9.37 8.31
CA THR A 364 -12.10 -9.34 8.51
C THR A 364 -12.89 -9.89 7.33
N LYS A 365 -12.34 -9.79 6.10
CA LYS A 365 -13.01 -10.15 4.84
C LYS A 365 -12.47 -11.43 4.20
N TYR A 366 -11.22 -11.78 4.44
CA TYR A 366 -10.52 -12.83 3.70
C TYR A 366 -9.83 -13.82 4.62
N ILE A 367 -9.73 -15.07 4.16
CA ILE A 367 -8.87 -16.11 4.72
C ILE A 367 -7.87 -16.55 3.65
N ALA A 368 -6.60 -16.62 4.02
CA ALA A 368 -5.52 -17.15 3.18
C ALA A 368 -4.86 -18.34 3.87
N TRP A 369 -4.34 -19.29 3.08
CA TRP A 369 -3.60 -20.44 3.59
C TRP A 369 -2.57 -20.91 2.57
N THR A 370 -1.58 -21.64 3.03
CA THR A 370 -0.60 -22.31 2.16
C THR A 370 -1.19 -23.60 1.64
N HIS A 371 -1.12 -23.81 0.33
CA HIS A 371 -1.52 -25.02 -0.38
C HIS A 371 -0.29 -25.58 -1.10
N SER A 372 0.16 -26.76 -0.68
CA SER A 372 1.33 -27.41 -1.26
C SER A 372 0.96 -28.69 -1.94
N VAL A 373 1.47 -28.91 -3.16
CA VAL A 373 1.32 -30.13 -3.94
C VAL A 373 2.68 -30.50 -4.50
N GLY A 374 3.27 -31.60 -4.03
CA GLY A 374 4.64 -31.94 -4.36
C GLY A 374 5.60 -30.81 -3.97
N GLU A 375 6.40 -30.35 -4.93
CA GLU A 375 7.40 -29.29 -4.73
C GLU A 375 6.82 -27.86 -4.90
N ARG A 376 5.56 -27.74 -5.22
CA ARG A 376 4.91 -26.45 -5.43
C ARG A 376 4.08 -26.07 -4.22
N SER A 377 4.27 -24.85 -3.76
CA SER A 377 3.46 -24.25 -2.69
C SER A 377 2.90 -22.92 -3.14
N ASP A 378 1.58 -22.80 -3.06
CA ASP A 378 0.82 -21.61 -3.41
C ASP A 378 0.15 -21.03 -2.17
N VAL A 379 0.01 -19.73 -2.10
CA VAL A 379 -0.87 -19.07 -1.12
C VAL A 379 -2.21 -18.83 -1.78
N LEU A 380 -3.23 -19.45 -1.24
CA LEU A 380 -4.60 -19.36 -1.70
C LEU A 380 -5.39 -18.40 -0.82
N LEU A 381 -6.25 -17.60 -1.43
CA LEU A 381 -7.08 -16.59 -0.78
C LEU A 381 -8.55 -16.83 -1.11
N ARG A 382 -9.42 -16.75 -0.10
CA ARG A 382 -10.87 -16.83 -0.26
C ARG A 382 -11.58 -15.76 0.57
N GLN A 383 -12.61 -15.14 0.02
CA GLN A 383 -13.48 -14.25 0.76
C GLN A 383 -14.35 -15.05 1.75
N ILE A 384 -14.39 -14.63 3.01
CA ILE A 384 -15.17 -15.24 4.07
C ILE A 384 -16.67 -15.02 3.79
N GLY A 385 -17.46 -16.08 3.92
CA GLY A 385 -18.91 -16.06 3.61
C GLY A 385 -19.25 -16.21 2.13
N SER A 386 -18.26 -16.21 1.24
CA SER A 386 -18.48 -16.45 -0.19
C SER A 386 -18.15 -17.89 -0.56
N ARG A 387 -19.00 -18.51 -1.41
CA ARG A 387 -18.70 -19.78 -2.10
C ARG A 387 -17.87 -19.54 -3.37
N ARG A 388 -17.53 -18.29 -3.69
CA ARG A 388 -16.78 -17.91 -4.90
C ARG A 388 -15.33 -18.38 -4.85
N ARG A 389 -14.70 -18.35 -6.03
CA ARG A 389 -13.39 -18.91 -6.36
C ARG A 389 -12.28 -18.54 -5.36
N VAL A 390 -11.52 -19.57 -5.01
CA VAL A 390 -10.21 -19.44 -4.40
C VAL A 390 -9.27 -18.79 -5.41
N ARG A 391 -8.55 -17.74 -4.99
CA ARG A 391 -7.52 -17.05 -5.81
C ARG A 391 -6.14 -17.47 -5.33
N ARG A 392 -5.24 -17.68 -6.26
CA ARG A 392 -3.81 -17.75 -5.98
C ARG A 392 -3.26 -16.32 -5.88
N VAL A 393 -2.57 -16.03 -4.78
CA VAL A 393 -2.01 -14.69 -4.50
C VAL A 393 -0.50 -14.71 -4.61
N ALA A 394 0.14 -15.76 -4.14
CA ALA A 394 1.58 -15.94 -4.14
C ALA A 394 1.94 -17.41 -4.36
N GLY A 395 3.17 -17.71 -4.68
CA GLY A 395 3.65 -19.07 -4.81
C GLY A 395 5.16 -19.17 -4.65
N VAL A 396 5.60 -20.31 -4.12
CA VAL A 396 6.99 -20.72 -4.01
C VAL A 396 7.14 -22.04 -4.76
N ILE A 397 8.06 -22.10 -5.70
CA ILE A 397 8.25 -23.29 -6.56
C ILE A 397 9.66 -23.85 -6.37
N GLY A 398 9.72 -25.16 -6.25
CA GLY A 398 10.92 -25.98 -6.34
C GLY A 398 11.41 -26.54 -5.01
N PRO A 399 12.28 -27.55 -5.07
CA PRO A 399 12.78 -28.27 -3.91
C PRO A 399 13.71 -27.42 -3.02
N ARG A 400 14.10 -26.25 -3.52
CA ARG A 400 15.00 -25.32 -2.81
C ARG A 400 14.29 -24.45 -1.79
N TYR A 401 12.94 -24.34 -1.86
CA TYR A 401 12.19 -23.41 -1.05
C TYR A 401 10.99 -24.08 -0.40
N LEU A 402 10.85 -23.93 0.91
CA LEU A 402 9.68 -24.37 1.66
C LEU A 402 8.92 -23.15 2.19
N PRO A 403 7.58 -23.14 2.08
CA PRO A 403 6.78 -22.09 2.67
C PRO A 403 6.71 -22.30 4.19
N GLY A 404 6.88 -21.22 4.93
CA GLY A 404 6.66 -21.18 6.38
C GLY A 404 5.33 -20.55 6.74
N THR A 405 5.35 -19.77 7.80
CA THR A 405 4.18 -19.04 8.32
C THR A 405 3.80 -17.85 7.45
N LEU A 406 2.53 -17.49 7.53
CA LEU A 406 1.94 -16.36 6.83
C LEU A 406 1.57 -15.24 7.81
N ALA A 407 1.54 -14.01 7.31
CA ALA A 407 0.82 -12.89 7.91
C ALA A 407 0.08 -12.13 6.81
N ILE A 408 -1.06 -11.53 7.13
CA ILE A 408 -1.89 -10.81 6.17
C ILE A 408 -2.41 -9.50 6.77
N SER A 409 -2.39 -8.45 5.96
CA SER A 409 -3.10 -7.20 6.21
C SER A 409 -3.85 -6.77 4.95
N PRO A 410 -4.70 -5.76 5.00
CA PRO A 410 -5.31 -5.21 3.79
C PRO A 410 -4.24 -4.79 2.77
N GLY A 411 -4.27 -5.38 1.58
CA GLY A 411 -3.35 -5.10 0.48
C GLY A 411 -1.98 -5.80 0.52
N HIS A 412 -1.61 -6.45 1.62
CA HIS A 412 -0.30 -7.08 1.78
C HIS A 412 -0.37 -8.47 2.41
N LEU A 413 0.47 -9.38 1.92
CA LEU A 413 0.68 -10.72 2.42
C LEU A 413 2.18 -10.93 2.67
N TRP A 414 2.54 -11.39 3.85
CA TRP A 414 3.91 -11.79 4.18
C TRP A 414 3.99 -13.30 4.29
N LEU A 415 5.02 -13.86 3.68
CA LEU A 415 5.28 -15.29 3.64
C LEU A 415 6.72 -15.57 4.08
N THR A 416 6.91 -16.39 5.10
CA THR A 416 8.22 -16.94 5.39
C THR A 416 8.60 -17.94 4.30
N ARG A 417 9.77 -17.78 3.70
CA ARG A 417 10.35 -18.70 2.74
C ARG A 417 11.65 -19.28 3.29
N TRP A 418 11.68 -20.57 3.47
CA TRP A 418 12.87 -21.31 3.86
C TRP A 418 13.65 -21.75 2.63
N THR A 419 14.96 -21.55 2.65
CA THR A 419 15.89 -22.03 1.63
C THR A 419 16.54 -23.30 2.16
N THR A 420 16.20 -24.45 1.60
CA THR A 420 16.67 -25.76 2.08
C THR A 420 18.17 -25.96 1.96
N ARG A 421 18.81 -25.32 0.98
CA ARG A 421 20.24 -25.45 0.69
C ARG A 421 21.13 -24.72 1.72
N SER A 422 20.73 -23.54 2.16
CA SER A 422 21.49 -22.72 3.12
C SER A 422 20.92 -22.79 4.53
N ASN A 423 19.80 -23.48 4.72
CA ASN A 423 19.03 -23.49 5.96
C ASN A 423 18.72 -22.07 6.51
N THR A 424 18.43 -21.17 5.60
CA THR A 424 18.11 -19.78 5.93
C THR A 424 16.67 -19.47 5.60
N SER A 425 16.07 -18.53 6.32
CA SER A 425 14.70 -18.07 6.07
C SER A 425 14.64 -16.58 5.77
N GLN A 426 13.66 -16.21 4.98
CA GLN A 426 13.37 -14.84 4.60
C GLN A 426 11.86 -14.60 4.68
N ILE A 427 11.47 -13.35 4.98
CA ILE A 427 10.08 -12.92 4.89
C ILE A 427 9.90 -12.17 3.57
N LEU A 428 9.03 -12.68 2.71
CA LEU A 428 8.65 -12.06 1.45
C LEU A 428 7.34 -11.29 1.64
N ASN A 429 7.25 -10.12 1.02
CA ASN A 429 6.04 -9.32 1.00
C ASN A 429 5.45 -9.31 -0.42
N PHE A 430 4.17 -9.63 -0.53
CA PHE A 430 3.40 -9.63 -1.77
C PHE A 430 2.24 -8.64 -1.64
N ALA A 431 2.13 -7.71 -2.59
CA ALA A 431 0.93 -6.90 -2.72
C ALA A 431 -0.21 -7.72 -3.32
N TRP A 432 -1.42 -7.56 -2.82
CA TRP A 432 -2.61 -8.18 -3.40
C TRP A 432 -3.77 -7.18 -3.45
N ALA A 433 -4.53 -7.22 -4.55
CA ALA A 433 -5.73 -6.42 -4.68
C ALA A 433 -6.90 -7.17 -4.00
N GLY A 434 -7.49 -6.52 -3.00
CA GLY A 434 -8.64 -7.00 -2.24
C GLY A 434 -9.96 -6.90 -2.98
#